data_5d381ac2e828a4f0a51c4390d4535d95
#
_entry.id   5d381ac2e828a4f0a51c4390d4535d95
#
_cell.length_a   1.000
_cell.length_b   1.000
_cell.length_c   1.000
_cell.angle_alpha   90.00
_cell.angle_beta   90.00
_cell.angle_gamma   90.00
#
_symmetry.space_group_name_H-M   'P 1'
#
loop_
_entity.id
_entity.type
_entity.pdbx_description
1 polymer ?
#
loop_
_entity_poly.entity_id
_entity_poly.type
_entity_poly.pdbx_seq_one_letter_code
_entity_poly.pdbx_strand_id
1 'polypeptide(L)'
;PSQSSAASDVYKRQTLICMHAENGIVIDEIIKEAVADGHTEPKWHGLTRPTRMEAEGVYRSIAIAEVAKVPLYIVHLSCSDALEEVKRARMRGIDVIAETCPQYLFLDKSYYEKEGFEGAKWVMTPALREKWNQDELWQGLKFRDLETIATDHCPCLLYTSPSPRDLAR
;
A
#
# COMPACT_ATOMS: atom_id res chain seq x y z
N PRO A 1 -12.25 -17.06 33.43
CA PRO A 1 -12.58 -16.60 32.08
C PRO A 1 -13.82 -17.35 31.60
N SER A 2 -14.86 -16.62 31.21
CA SER A 2 -16.10 -17.23 30.69
C SER A 2 -15.77 -18.00 29.40
N GLN A 3 -16.49 -19.10 29.08
CA GLN A 3 -16.33 -19.85 27.85
C GLN A 3 -16.45 -18.96 26.59
N SER A 4 -17.14 -17.84 26.69
CA SER A 4 -17.26 -16.83 25.64
C SER A 4 -15.94 -16.10 25.32
N SER A 5 -15.06 -15.90 26.29
CA SER A 5 -13.76 -15.25 26.07
C SER A 5 -12.75 -16.18 25.38
N ALA A 6 -12.75 -17.47 25.71
CA ALA A 6 -11.90 -18.46 25.04
C ALA A 6 -12.31 -18.70 23.60
N ALA A 7 -13.62 -18.82 23.33
CA ALA A 7 -14.13 -18.95 21.96
C ALA A 7 -13.84 -17.69 21.13
N SER A 8 -13.99 -16.49 21.69
CA SER A 8 -13.65 -15.23 21.03
C SER A 8 -12.15 -15.13 20.73
N ASP A 9 -11.29 -15.64 21.61
CA ASP A 9 -9.83 -15.63 21.42
C ASP A 9 -9.39 -16.59 20.32
N VAL A 10 -10.00 -17.79 20.26
CA VAL A 10 -9.80 -18.76 19.17
C VAL A 10 -10.28 -18.19 17.84
N TYR A 11 -11.42 -17.51 17.80
CA TYR A 11 -11.95 -16.89 16.58
C TYR A 11 -11.07 -15.74 16.06
N LYS A 12 -10.53 -14.90 16.93
CA LYS A 12 -9.61 -13.82 16.58
C LYS A 12 -8.31 -14.31 15.97
N ARG A 13 -7.82 -15.49 16.41
CA ARG A 13 -6.58 -16.08 15.87
C ARG A 13 -6.75 -16.81 14.54
N GLN A 14 -7.99 -17.04 14.10
CA GLN A 14 -8.29 -17.75 12.84
C GLN A 14 -8.53 -16.80 11.66
N THR A 15 -8.67 -15.50 11.91
CA THR A 15 -8.94 -14.51 10.87
C THR A 15 -7.68 -13.71 10.58
N LEU A 16 -7.20 -13.80 9.34
CA LEU A 16 -6.13 -12.94 8.83
C LEU A 16 -6.75 -11.66 8.30
N ILE A 17 -6.32 -10.52 8.83
CA ILE A 17 -6.78 -9.22 8.38
C ILE A 17 -5.84 -8.71 7.29
N CYS A 18 -6.36 -8.53 6.08
CA CYS A 18 -5.65 -7.91 4.96
C CYS A 18 -5.84 -6.39 5.03
N MET A 19 -4.75 -5.63 4.96
CA MET A 19 -4.77 -4.20 5.15
C MET A 19 -4.07 -3.47 4.00
N HIS A 20 -4.82 -2.60 3.30
CA HIS A 20 -4.25 -1.51 2.52
C HIS A 20 -3.72 -0.45 3.50
N ALA A 21 -2.43 -0.20 3.51
CA ALA A 21 -1.78 0.55 4.57
C ALA A 21 -1.15 1.86 4.04
N GLU A 22 -1.98 2.89 3.89
CA GLU A 22 -1.56 4.26 3.61
C GLU A 22 -2.24 5.24 4.57
N ASN A 23 -1.61 6.40 4.82
CA ASN A 23 -2.24 7.48 5.58
C ASN A 23 -3.10 8.35 4.66
N GLY A 24 -4.33 7.89 4.38
CA GLY A 24 -5.26 8.56 3.48
C GLY A 24 -5.58 10.00 3.90
N ILE A 25 -5.69 10.28 5.20
CA ILE A 25 -6.02 11.63 5.70
C ILE A 25 -4.95 12.65 5.29
N VAL A 26 -3.68 12.33 5.49
CA VAL A 26 -2.58 13.23 5.12
C VAL A 26 -2.43 13.31 3.61
N ILE A 27 -2.56 12.18 2.91
CA ILE A 27 -2.53 12.13 1.44
C ILE A 27 -3.63 13.01 0.84
N ASP A 28 -4.84 12.96 1.37
CA ASP A 28 -5.96 13.78 0.90
C ASP A 28 -5.69 15.29 1.06
N GLU A 29 -5.04 15.72 2.15
CA GLU A 29 -4.66 17.13 2.32
C GLU A 29 -3.58 17.54 1.31
N ILE A 30 -2.55 16.71 1.09
CA ILE A 30 -1.52 16.97 0.08
C ILE A 30 -2.13 17.07 -1.33
N ILE A 31 -3.11 16.20 -1.64
CA ILE A 31 -3.82 16.24 -2.92
C ILE A 31 -4.62 17.55 -3.06
N LYS A 32 -5.34 17.98 -2.01
CA LYS A 32 -6.10 19.23 -2.04
C LYS A 32 -5.22 20.44 -2.29
N GLU A 33 -4.06 20.51 -1.62
CA GLU A 33 -3.07 21.58 -1.84
C GLU A 33 -2.58 21.55 -3.29
N ALA A 34 -2.13 20.39 -3.80
CA ALA A 34 -1.65 20.28 -5.17
C ALA A 34 -2.72 20.68 -6.21
N VAL A 35 -3.99 20.29 -6.02
CA VAL A 35 -5.08 20.65 -6.91
C VAL A 35 -5.38 22.15 -6.82
N ALA A 36 -5.34 22.77 -5.63
CA ALA A 36 -5.52 24.20 -5.45
C ALA A 36 -4.43 25.02 -6.18
N ASP A 37 -3.21 24.48 -6.27
CA ASP A 37 -2.08 25.06 -7.01
C ASP A 37 -2.15 24.75 -8.53
N GLY A 38 -3.21 24.08 -8.99
CA GLY A 38 -3.44 23.80 -10.42
C GLY A 38 -2.72 22.54 -10.94
N HIS A 39 -2.20 21.70 -10.07
CA HIS A 39 -1.48 20.50 -10.41
C HIS A 39 -2.42 19.30 -10.64
N THR A 40 -2.73 19.01 -11.90
CA THR A 40 -3.69 17.97 -12.30
C THR A 40 -3.11 16.88 -13.20
N GLU A 41 -1.82 16.97 -13.56
CA GLU A 41 -1.16 15.99 -14.42
C GLU A 41 -0.91 14.67 -13.68
N PRO A 42 -0.88 13.53 -14.40
CA PRO A 42 -0.70 12.19 -13.80
C PRO A 42 0.51 12.05 -12.87
N LYS A 43 1.61 12.78 -13.12
CA LYS A 43 2.80 12.77 -12.26
C LYS A 43 2.51 13.17 -10.81
N TRP A 44 1.51 14.01 -10.60
CA TRP A 44 1.13 14.46 -9.26
C TRP A 44 0.49 13.36 -8.42
N HIS A 45 -0.03 12.33 -9.05
CA HIS A 45 -0.50 11.15 -8.32
C HIS A 45 0.60 10.54 -7.46
N GLY A 46 1.82 10.35 -8.02
CA GLY A 46 2.97 9.86 -7.27
C GLY A 46 3.54 10.88 -6.29
N LEU A 47 3.59 12.17 -6.69
CA LEU A 47 4.15 13.24 -5.85
C LEU A 47 3.32 13.53 -4.59
N THR A 48 2.00 13.34 -4.66
CA THR A 48 1.09 13.54 -3.53
C THR A 48 0.98 12.33 -2.60
N ARG A 49 1.67 11.22 -2.92
CA ARG A 49 1.68 9.97 -2.12
C ARG A 49 3.12 9.59 -1.73
N PRO A 50 3.75 10.36 -0.82
CA PRO A 50 5.12 10.05 -0.41
C PRO A 50 5.21 8.71 0.31
N THR A 51 6.33 8.00 0.12
CA THR A 51 6.59 6.67 0.72
C THR A 51 6.41 6.64 2.23
N ARG A 52 6.68 7.77 2.89
CA ARG A 52 6.50 7.92 4.35
C ARG A 52 5.04 7.77 4.80
N MET A 53 4.07 8.05 3.93
CA MET A 53 2.65 7.91 4.25
C MET A 53 2.19 6.45 4.16
N GLU A 54 2.82 5.65 3.30
CA GLU A 54 2.68 4.20 3.31
C GLU A 54 3.37 3.59 4.55
N ALA A 55 4.60 3.98 4.83
CA ALA A 55 5.33 3.50 6.00
C ALA A 55 4.59 3.80 7.32
N GLU A 56 4.00 4.99 7.46
CA GLU A 56 3.17 5.35 8.63
C GLU A 56 1.93 4.47 8.71
N GLY A 57 1.24 4.26 7.58
CA GLY A 57 0.07 3.37 7.51
C GLY A 57 0.41 1.94 7.92
N VAL A 58 1.54 1.40 7.45
CA VAL A 58 2.05 0.07 7.84
C VAL A 58 2.38 0.03 9.32
N TYR A 59 3.16 0.98 9.84
CA TYR A 59 3.51 1.06 11.26
C TYR A 59 2.27 1.10 12.14
N ARG A 60 1.31 1.96 11.83
CA ARG A 60 0.06 2.11 12.59
C ARG A 60 -0.76 0.82 12.56
N SER A 61 -0.89 0.18 11.41
CA SER A 61 -1.62 -1.10 11.27
C SER A 61 -0.98 -2.20 12.11
N ILE A 62 0.35 -2.29 12.10
CA ILE A 62 1.12 -3.23 12.92
C ILE A 62 0.90 -2.95 14.42
N ALA A 63 0.98 -1.69 14.85
CA ALA A 63 0.78 -1.31 16.25
C ALA A 63 -0.63 -1.68 16.74
N ILE A 64 -1.65 -1.51 15.91
CA ILE A 64 -3.03 -1.90 16.26
C ILE A 64 -3.15 -3.43 16.33
N ALA A 65 -2.58 -4.17 15.37
CA ALA A 65 -2.58 -5.63 15.36
C ALA A 65 -1.85 -6.22 16.58
N GLU A 66 -0.72 -5.62 16.97
CA GLU A 66 0.06 -5.99 18.16
C GLU A 66 -0.79 -5.84 19.45
N VAL A 67 -1.46 -4.70 19.63
CA VAL A 67 -2.36 -4.47 20.78
C VAL A 67 -3.55 -5.43 20.76
N ALA A 68 -4.12 -5.68 19.58
CA ALA A 68 -5.25 -6.59 19.40
C ALA A 68 -4.83 -8.07 19.48
N LYS A 69 -3.54 -8.39 19.40
CA LYS A 69 -2.97 -9.75 19.37
C LYS A 69 -3.55 -10.60 18.23
N VAL A 70 -3.62 -10.03 17.03
CA VAL A 70 -4.09 -10.69 15.82
C VAL A 70 -3.02 -10.66 14.75
N PRO A 71 -2.94 -11.68 13.86
CA PRO A 71 -2.05 -11.65 12.71
C PRO A 71 -2.51 -10.56 11.72
N LEU A 72 -1.54 -9.98 11.01
CA LEU A 72 -1.78 -8.93 10.03
C LEU A 72 -1.15 -9.30 8.69
N TYR A 73 -1.86 -9.02 7.59
CA TYR A 73 -1.37 -9.15 6.23
C TYR A 73 -1.39 -7.79 5.55
N ILE A 74 -0.21 -7.27 5.22
CA ILE A 74 -0.06 -6.03 4.45
C ILE A 74 -0.09 -6.38 2.97
N VAL A 75 -1.12 -5.95 2.25
CA VAL A 75 -1.24 -6.18 0.80
C VAL A 75 -0.42 -5.14 0.02
N HIS A 76 0.01 -5.48 -1.21
CA HIS A 76 0.59 -4.60 -2.23
C HIS A 76 1.61 -3.56 -1.72
N LEU A 77 2.50 -3.94 -0.80
CA LEU A 77 3.56 -3.09 -0.28
C LEU A 77 4.48 -2.61 -1.41
N SER A 78 4.71 -1.30 -1.53
CA SER A 78 5.29 -0.69 -2.72
C SER A 78 6.67 -0.05 -2.54
N CYS A 79 7.16 0.10 -1.31
CA CYS A 79 8.40 0.85 -1.04
C CYS A 79 9.23 0.31 0.12
N SER A 80 10.51 0.68 0.12
CA SER A 80 11.47 0.27 1.16
C SER A 80 11.14 0.82 2.54
N ASP A 81 10.62 2.06 2.63
CA ASP A 81 10.22 2.66 3.91
C ASP A 81 9.17 1.80 4.63
N ALA A 82 8.17 1.30 3.88
CA ALA A 82 7.13 0.43 4.41
C ALA A 82 7.67 -0.98 4.75
N LEU A 83 8.56 -1.53 3.89
CA LEU A 83 9.21 -2.81 4.15
C LEU A 83 10.04 -2.79 5.43
N GLU A 84 10.70 -1.69 5.72
CA GLU A 84 11.48 -1.54 6.95
C GLU A 84 10.59 -1.62 8.20
N GLU A 85 9.38 -1.10 8.18
CA GLU A 85 8.43 -1.23 9.29
C GLU A 85 8.00 -2.69 9.51
N VAL A 86 7.84 -3.46 8.43
CA VAL A 86 7.57 -4.91 8.52
C VAL A 86 8.75 -5.65 9.16
N LYS A 87 9.99 -5.37 8.70
CA LYS A 87 11.21 -5.96 9.26
C LYS A 87 11.34 -5.68 10.77
N ARG A 88 11.12 -4.43 11.17
CA ARG A 88 11.16 -4.02 12.59
C ARG A 88 10.11 -4.73 13.44
N ALA A 89 8.91 -4.92 12.91
CA ALA A 89 7.85 -5.65 13.60
C ALA A 89 8.23 -7.11 13.83
N ARG A 90 8.77 -7.77 12.81
CA ARG A 90 9.22 -9.17 12.90
C ARG A 90 10.36 -9.38 13.88
N MET A 91 11.32 -8.44 13.92
CA MET A 91 12.38 -8.47 14.94
C MET A 91 11.83 -8.40 16.38
N ARG A 92 10.65 -7.82 16.57
CA ARG A 92 9.93 -7.82 17.86
C ARG A 92 9.05 -9.06 18.07
N GLY A 93 8.99 -9.98 17.11
CA GLY A 93 8.17 -11.19 17.19
C GLY A 93 6.69 -10.96 16.87
N ILE A 94 6.34 -9.86 16.16
CA ILE A 94 4.97 -9.58 15.72
C ILE A 94 4.67 -10.42 14.49
N ASP A 95 3.48 -11.06 14.48
CA ASP A 95 3.00 -11.88 13.37
C ASP A 95 2.43 -10.99 12.27
N VAL A 96 3.31 -10.57 11.35
CA VAL A 96 2.99 -9.75 10.18
C VAL A 96 3.50 -10.42 8.91
N ILE A 97 2.63 -10.58 7.94
CA ILE A 97 2.90 -11.05 6.59
C ILE A 97 2.82 -9.85 5.65
N ALA A 98 3.69 -9.77 4.66
CA ALA A 98 3.68 -8.70 3.68
C ALA A 98 3.78 -9.24 2.25
N GLU A 99 3.06 -8.57 1.37
CA GLU A 99 2.95 -8.87 -0.05
C GLU A 99 3.43 -7.68 -0.87
N THR A 100 4.09 -7.93 -1.98
CA THR A 100 4.29 -6.92 -3.02
C THR A 100 3.64 -7.35 -4.34
N CYS A 101 3.67 -6.46 -5.33
CA CYS A 101 3.06 -6.72 -6.63
C CYS A 101 4.09 -6.58 -7.77
N PRO A 102 3.90 -7.31 -8.90
CA PRO A 102 4.80 -7.21 -10.06
C PRO A 102 5.01 -5.79 -10.55
N GLN A 103 3.96 -4.93 -10.51
CA GLN A 103 4.08 -3.55 -10.95
C GLN A 103 5.11 -2.75 -10.15
N TYR A 104 5.29 -3.02 -8.86
CA TYR A 104 6.30 -2.34 -8.04
C TYR A 104 7.71 -2.90 -8.25
N LEU A 105 7.83 -4.11 -8.78
CA LEU A 105 9.11 -4.76 -9.07
C LEU A 105 9.68 -4.36 -10.44
N PHE A 106 8.83 -3.90 -11.38
CA PHE A 106 9.22 -3.67 -12.78
C PHE A 106 8.91 -2.27 -13.29
N LEU A 107 7.97 -1.54 -12.68
CA LEU A 107 7.56 -0.20 -13.07
C LEU A 107 8.00 0.81 -12.01
N ASP A 108 8.27 2.04 -12.43
CA ASP A 108 8.67 3.13 -11.54
C ASP A 108 7.92 4.43 -11.89
N LYS A 109 8.11 5.46 -11.08
CA LYS A 109 7.37 6.73 -11.23
C LYS A 109 7.59 7.46 -12.56
N SER A 110 8.62 7.12 -13.34
CA SER A 110 8.84 7.73 -14.66
C SER A 110 7.72 7.44 -15.65
N TYR A 111 6.93 6.38 -15.40
CA TYR A 111 5.75 6.07 -16.20
C TYR A 111 4.64 7.14 -16.10
N TYR A 112 4.62 7.94 -15.03
CA TYR A 112 3.70 9.07 -14.90
C TYR A 112 4.08 10.28 -15.73
N GLU A 113 5.35 10.38 -16.16
CA GLU A 113 5.91 11.52 -16.90
C GLU A 113 5.74 11.39 -18.43
N LYS A 114 5.02 10.35 -18.88
CA LYS A 114 4.73 10.17 -20.31
C LYS A 114 3.91 11.33 -20.86
N GLU A 115 4.16 11.68 -22.12
CA GLU A 115 3.55 12.83 -22.79
C GLU A 115 2.01 12.80 -22.75
N GLY A 116 1.44 13.98 -22.63
CA GLY A 116 -0.01 14.16 -22.58
C GLY A 116 -0.65 13.44 -21.40
N PHE A 117 -1.71 12.69 -21.63
CA PHE A 117 -2.44 11.94 -20.62
C PHE A 117 -2.07 10.45 -20.57
N GLU A 118 -1.02 10.04 -21.30
CA GLU A 118 -0.56 8.64 -21.32
C GLU A 118 -0.10 8.14 -19.95
N GLY A 119 0.46 9.02 -19.12
CA GLY A 119 0.84 8.70 -17.74
C GLY A 119 -0.32 8.25 -16.85
N ALA A 120 -1.56 8.62 -17.18
CA ALA A 120 -2.75 8.23 -16.41
C ALA A 120 -3.04 6.73 -16.44
N LYS A 121 -2.57 6.02 -17.46
CA LYS A 121 -2.71 4.56 -17.59
C LYS A 121 -1.97 3.79 -16.48
N TRP A 122 -1.02 4.44 -15.82
CA TRP A 122 -0.15 3.85 -14.80
C TRP A 122 -0.52 4.27 -13.38
N VAL A 123 -1.60 5.06 -13.24
CA VAL A 123 -2.10 5.51 -11.94
C VAL A 123 -2.70 4.32 -11.20
N MET A 124 -2.17 4.08 -10.01
CA MET A 124 -2.60 3.02 -9.09
C MET A 124 -2.28 3.41 -7.64
N THR A 125 -2.91 2.75 -6.69
CA THR A 125 -2.70 3.01 -5.26
C THR A 125 -2.38 1.70 -4.53
N PRO A 126 -1.21 1.60 -3.85
CA PRO A 126 -0.14 2.59 -3.71
C PRO A 126 0.49 3.02 -5.04
N ALA A 127 1.05 4.25 -5.07
CA ALA A 127 1.65 4.80 -6.27
C ALA A 127 2.97 4.09 -6.64
N LEU A 128 3.33 4.12 -7.94
CA LEU A 128 4.67 3.71 -8.38
C LEU A 128 5.74 4.59 -7.73
N ARG A 129 6.85 3.98 -7.34
CA ARG A 129 7.93 4.60 -6.57
C ARG A 129 9.16 4.88 -7.44
N GLU A 130 10.15 5.53 -6.87
CA GLU A 130 11.47 5.65 -7.46
C GLU A 130 12.08 4.28 -7.70
N LYS A 131 12.82 4.16 -8.81
CA LYS A 131 13.37 2.88 -9.30
C LYS A 131 14.19 2.12 -8.26
N TRP A 132 14.92 2.81 -7.41
CA TRP A 132 15.76 2.17 -6.38
C TRP A 132 14.96 1.35 -5.35
N ASN A 133 13.65 1.62 -5.17
CA ASN A 133 12.79 0.79 -4.34
C ASN A 133 12.66 -0.65 -4.86
N GLN A 134 12.81 -0.86 -6.17
CA GLN A 134 12.74 -2.19 -6.78
C GLN A 134 13.80 -3.11 -6.20
N ASP A 135 15.04 -2.64 -6.08
CA ASP A 135 16.14 -3.45 -5.52
C ASP A 135 15.85 -3.85 -4.08
N GLU A 136 15.31 -2.94 -3.27
CA GLU A 136 14.92 -3.21 -1.89
C GLU A 136 13.77 -4.23 -1.79
N LEU A 137 12.76 -4.13 -2.65
CA LEU A 137 11.68 -5.11 -2.70
C LEU A 137 12.17 -6.49 -3.14
N TRP A 138 13.07 -6.56 -4.14
CA TRP A 138 13.70 -7.81 -4.54
C TRP A 138 14.54 -8.45 -3.42
N GLN A 139 15.26 -7.64 -2.64
CA GLN A 139 15.96 -8.13 -1.45
C GLN A 139 14.96 -8.63 -0.39
N GLY A 140 13.86 -7.89 -0.19
CA GLY A 140 12.78 -8.32 0.70
C GLY A 140 12.21 -9.70 0.35
N LEU A 141 11.98 -9.97 -0.93
CA LEU A 141 11.55 -11.29 -1.42
C LEU A 141 12.63 -12.35 -1.20
N LYS A 142 13.88 -12.02 -1.52
CA LYS A 142 15.02 -12.96 -1.37
C LYS A 142 15.23 -13.40 0.08
N PHE A 143 15.07 -12.49 1.03
CA PHE A 143 15.28 -12.74 2.46
C PHE A 143 13.99 -13.10 3.21
N ARG A 144 12.86 -13.21 2.50
CA ARG A 144 11.55 -13.53 3.05
C ARG A 144 11.00 -12.47 4.00
N ASP A 145 11.39 -11.23 3.82
CA ASP A 145 10.74 -10.08 4.45
C ASP A 145 9.43 -9.73 3.74
N LEU A 146 9.31 -10.15 2.47
CA LEU A 146 8.08 -10.25 1.69
C LEU A 146 7.84 -11.72 1.37
N GLU A 147 6.68 -12.27 1.74
CA GLU A 147 6.39 -13.70 1.56
C GLU A 147 5.65 -14.02 0.29
N THR A 148 4.92 -13.04 -0.24
CA THR A 148 4.01 -13.28 -1.35
C THR A 148 4.13 -12.21 -2.42
N ILE A 149 3.77 -12.60 -3.64
CA ILE A 149 3.57 -11.70 -4.79
C ILE A 149 2.16 -11.95 -5.30
N ALA A 150 1.35 -10.88 -5.35
CA ALA A 150 0.02 -10.91 -5.95
C ALA A 150 -0.11 -9.79 -6.99
N THR A 151 -0.97 -9.96 -7.95
CA THR A 151 -1.11 -9.01 -9.05
C THR A 151 -1.94 -7.79 -8.67
N ASP A 152 -2.84 -7.95 -7.71
CA ASP A 152 -3.89 -6.97 -7.39
C ASP A 152 -4.64 -6.50 -8.66
N HIS A 153 -4.82 -7.44 -9.60
CA HIS A 153 -5.35 -7.14 -10.92
C HIS A 153 -6.85 -6.88 -10.86
N CYS A 154 -7.22 -5.64 -11.12
CA CYS A 154 -8.61 -5.24 -11.32
C CYS A 154 -8.82 -4.90 -12.81
N PRO A 155 -9.29 -5.83 -13.63
CA PRO A 155 -9.46 -5.58 -15.07
C PRO A 155 -10.55 -4.54 -15.28
N CYS A 156 -10.16 -3.42 -15.91
CA CYS A 156 -11.09 -2.37 -16.28
C CYS A 156 -10.79 -1.90 -17.71
N LEU A 157 -11.81 -1.87 -18.54
CA LEU A 157 -11.70 -1.26 -19.85
C LEU A 157 -11.87 0.26 -19.68
N LEU A 158 -11.02 1.06 -20.35
CA LEU A 158 -11.04 2.52 -20.23
C LEU A 158 -12.43 3.15 -20.44
N TYR A 159 -13.25 2.56 -21.32
CA TYR A 159 -14.62 3.05 -21.57
C TYR A 159 -15.65 2.61 -20.51
N THR A 160 -15.31 1.65 -19.66
CA THR A 160 -16.17 1.19 -18.55
C THR A 160 -15.70 1.71 -17.20
N SER A 161 -14.53 2.36 -17.15
CA SER A 161 -14.02 2.98 -15.93
C SER A 161 -14.92 4.14 -15.54
N PRO A 162 -15.42 4.19 -14.30
CA PRO A 162 -16.21 5.34 -13.85
C PRO A 162 -15.37 6.61 -14.00
N SER A 163 -15.92 7.60 -14.69
CA SER A 163 -15.26 8.89 -14.77
C SER A 163 -15.32 9.58 -13.40
N PRO A 164 -14.42 10.52 -13.08
CA PRO A 164 -14.51 11.32 -11.86
C PRO A 164 -15.88 12.01 -11.70
N ARG A 165 -16.62 12.24 -12.80
CA ARG A 165 -18.00 12.79 -12.78
C ARG A 165 -19.04 11.79 -12.28
N ASP A 166 -18.80 10.49 -12.40
CA ASP A 166 -19.72 9.44 -11.96
C ASP A 166 -19.56 9.17 -10.45
N LEU A 167 -18.41 9.53 -9.88
CA LEU A 167 -18.11 9.43 -8.45
C LEU A 167 -18.59 10.69 -7.66
N ALA A 168 -19.02 11.74 -8.35
CA ALA A 168 -19.48 13.01 -7.76
C ALA A 168 -21.01 13.09 -7.57
N ARG A 169 -21.75 11.95 -7.67
CA ARG A 169 -23.19 11.87 -7.43
C ARG A 169 -23.54 11.27 -6.09
#